data_64ff45e3371e0cc371cd49486e93ee65
#
_entry.id   64ff45e3371e0cc371cd49486e93ee65
#
_cell.length_a   1.000
_cell.length_b   1.000
_cell.length_c   1.000
_cell.angle_alpha   90.00
_cell.angle_beta   90.00
_cell.angle_gamma   90.00
#
_symmetry.space_group_name_H-M   'P 1'
#
loop_
_entity.id
_entity.type
_entity.pdbx_description
1 polymer ?
#
loop_
_entity_poly.entity_id
_entity_poly.type
_entity_poly.pdbx_seq_one_letter_code
_entity_poly.pdbx_strand_id
1 'polypeptide(L)'
;ALSQVFFQKLSVSDAGRFYQTVKKSVVRSLLIGIVPFGLLYLLIPPVLPWLLGAKFHQSADIAVALVPWLFVNFVTSPISNMFIVTRNNGIALVFAIVYAAVPLTYLNLSHLSIVGTIYQMSFIMAGLLVFYIGLALVVAKRFDQKNVKLDGEVEAAQEAEVTSEDESNRP
;
A
#
# COMPACT_ATOMS: atom_id res chain seq x y z
N ALA A 1 -1.08 11.44 10.91
CA ALA A 1 -1.58 10.78 12.13
C ALA A 1 -1.92 9.30 11.93
N LEU A 2 -2.72 8.90 10.92
CA LEU A 2 -3.09 7.48 10.67
C LEU A 2 -1.88 6.58 10.35
N SER A 3 -0.94 7.08 9.58
CA SER A 3 0.29 6.37 9.18
C SER A 3 1.19 6.06 10.39
N GLN A 4 1.29 6.97 11.36
CA GLN A 4 2.09 6.76 12.58
C GLN A 4 1.47 5.73 13.53
N VAL A 5 0.15 5.75 13.70
CA VAL A 5 -0.57 4.75 14.50
C VAL A 5 -0.45 3.37 13.89
N PHE A 6 -0.45 3.30 12.55
CA PHE A 6 -0.26 2.04 11.83
C PHE A 6 1.17 1.52 11.98
N PHE A 7 2.17 2.40 11.90
CA PHE A 7 3.57 2.06 12.13
C PHE A 7 3.79 1.48 13.54
N GLN A 8 3.22 2.12 14.58
CA GLN A 8 3.30 1.60 15.94
C GLN A 8 2.63 0.21 16.08
N LYS A 9 1.46 0.01 15.46
CA LYS A 9 0.79 -1.29 15.45
C LYS A 9 1.60 -2.38 14.76
N LEU A 10 2.29 -2.06 13.69
CA LEU A 10 3.16 -3.00 12.97
C LEU A 10 4.41 -3.38 13.77
N SER A 11 4.98 -2.41 14.51
CA SER A 11 6.20 -2.63 15.32
C SER A 11 5.95 -3.51 16.56
N VAL A 12 4.69 -3.62 17.03
CA VAL A 12 4.28 -4.37 18.23
C VAL A 12 3.49 -5.64 17.86
N SER A 13 3.38 -5.97 16.56
CA SER A 13 2.66 -7.18 16.13
C SER A 13 3.40 -8.44 16.54
N ASP A 14 2.71 -9.32 17.26
CA ASP A 14 3.18 -10.69 17.53
C ASP A 14 3.55 -11.43 16.23
N ALA A 15 4.56 -12.29 16.29
CA ALA A 15 4.96 -13.13 15.18
C ALA A 15 3.75 -13.92 14.63
N GLY A 16 3.60 -13.92 13.30
CA GLY A 16 2.50 -14.61 12.61
C GLY A 16 1.22 -13.81 12.37
N ARG A 17 1.09 -12.57 12.88
CA ARG A 17 -0.10 -11.72 12.68
C ARG A 17 0.10 -10.52 11.74
N PHE A 18 1.33 -10.30 11.30
CA PHE A 18 1.68 -9.13 10.48
C PHE A 18 0.92 -9.08 9.15
N TYR A 19 0.85 -10.20 8.42
CA TYR A 19 0.07 -10.32 7.19
C TYR A 19 -1.42 -9.97 7.38
N GLN A 20 -2.02 -10.48 8.46
CA GLN A 20 -3.44 -10.20 8.74
C GLN A 20 -3.66 -8.71 9.04
N THR A 21 -2.72 -8.07 9.72
CA THR A 21 -2.77 -6.64 10.03
C THR A 21 -2.68 -5.80 8.76
N VAL A 22 -1.75 -6.13 7.86
CA VAL A 22 -1.61 -5.47 6.55
C VAL A 22 -2.88 -5.66 5.71
N LYS A 23 -3.38 -6.91 5.59
CA LYS A 23 -4.61 -7.22 4.86
C LYS A 23 -5.82 -6.45 5.39
N LYS A 24 -6.02 -6.44 6.72
CA LYS A 24 -7.13 -5.69 7.37
C LYS A 24 -7.03 -4.20 7.10
N SER A 25 -5.83 -3.64 7.08
CA SER A 25 -5.61 -2.21 6.78
C SER A 25 -5.96 -1.87 5.34
N VAL A 26 -5.55 -2.71 4.37
CA VAL A 26 -5.92 -2.55 2.95
C VAL A 26 -7.44 -2.55 2.80
N VAL A 27 -8.10 -3.59 3.33
CA VAL A 27 -9.57 -3.73 3.23
C VAL A 27 -10.28 -2.56 3.91
N ARG A 28 -9.82 -2.16 5.10
CA ARG A 28 -10.40 -1.02 5.82
C ARG A 28 -10.24 0.30 5.06
N SER A 29 -9.05 0.57 4.51
CA SER A 29 -8.80 1.77 3.70
C SER A 29 -9.65 1.76 2.43
N LEU A 30 -9.81 0.61 1.78
CA LEU A 30 -10.67 0.45 0.62
C LEU A 30 -12.13 0.77 0.95
N LEU A 31 -12.68 0.19 2.03
CA LEU A 31 -14.07 0.43 2.45
C LEU A 31 -14.31 1.90 2.84
N ILE A 32 -13.37 2.51 3.59
CA ILE A 32 -13.46 3.91 3.99
C ILE A 32 -13.34 4.83 2.78
N GLY A 33 -12.50 4.49 1.81
CA GLY A 33 -12.23 5.31 0.64
C GLY A 33 -13.34 5.27 -0.42
N ILE A 34 -14.09 4.16 -0.54
CA ILE A 34 -15.14 4.02 -1.57
C ILE A 34 -16.16 5.17 -1.52
N VAL A 35 -16.62 5.52 -0.33
CA VAL A 35 -17.67 6.55 -0.17
C VAL A 35 -17.17 7.95 -0.58
N PRO A 36 -16.06 8.49 -0.01
CA PRO A 36 -15.61 9.83 -0.37
C PRO A 36 -15.12 9.93 -1.83
N PHE A 37 -14.42 8.92 -2.34
CA PHE A 37 -13.93 8.94 -3.73
C PHE A 37 -15.03 8.69 -4.74
N GLY A 38 -16.03 7.84 -4.43
CA GLY A 38 -17.24 7.70 -5.23
C GLY A 38 -18.06 8.99 -5.27
N LEU A 39 -18.19 9.68 -4.14
CA LEU A 39 -18.85 10.96 -4.06
C LEU A 39 -18.09 12.05 -4.86
N LEU A 40 -16.77 12.09 -4.75
CA LEU A 40 -15.94 12.99 -5.56
C LEU A 40 -16.14 12.75 -7.06
N TYR A 41 -16.13 11.48 -7.49
CA TYR A 41 -16.33 11.12 -8.90
C TYR A 41 -17.66 11.61 -9.44
N LEU A 42 -18.73 11.56 -8.64
CA LEU A 42 -20.08 11.99 -9.02
C LEU A 42 -20.28 13.50 -8.91
N LEU A 43 -19.68 14.15 -7.91
CA LEU A 43 -19.91 15.57 -7.63
C LEU A 43 -18.99 16.51 -8.42
N ILE A 44 -17.78 16.13 -8.77
CA ILE A 44 -16.85 17.01 -9.49
C ILE A 44 -17.44 17.54 -10.79
N PRO A 45 -18.06 16.70 -11.69
CA PRO A 45 -18.60 17.20 -12.95
C PRO A 45 -19.64 18.30 -12.83
N PRO A 46 -20.66 18.20 -11.97
CA PRO A 46 -21.67 19.26 -11.84
C PRO A 46 -21.20 20.44 -10.97
N VAL A 47 -20.43 20.18 -9.90
CA VAL A 47 -20.08 21.20 -8.90
C VAL A 47 -18.98 22.13 -9.41
N LEU A 48 -17.96 21.61 -10.08
CA LEU A 48 -16.81 22.41 -10.50
C LEU A 48 -17.23 23.50 -11.52
N PRO A 49 -17.97 23.19 -12.61
CA PRO A 49 -18.44 24.21 -13.55
C PRO A 49 -19.46 25.16 -12.94
N TRP A 50 -20.29 24.68 -12.01
CA TRP A 50 -21.25 25.51 -11.31
C TRP A 50 -20.57 26.57 -10.41
N LEU A 51 -19.50 26.16 -9.71
CA LEU A 51 -18.77 27.01 -8.76
C LEU A 51 -17.83 27.99 -9.46
N LEU A 52 -17.10 27.53 -10.49
CA LEU A 52 -16.02 28.25 -11.15
C LEU A 52 -16.46 28.84 -12.53
N GLY A 53 -17.61 28.44 -13.03
CA GLY A 53 -18.15 28.85 -14.32
C GLY A 53 -17.90 27.85 -15.45
N ALA A 54 -18.67 27.98 -16.54
CA ALA A 54 -18.68 27.03 -17.66
C ALA A 54 -17.31 26.82 -18.36
N LYS A 55 -16.38 27.75 -18.22
CA LYS A 55 -15.02 27.62 -18.78
C LYS A 55 -14.19 26.48 -18.14
N PHE A 56 -14.61 25.99 -16.96
CA PHE A 56 -13.89 24.97 -16.20
C PHE A 56 -14.38 23.53 -16.43
N HIS A 57 -15.21 23.27 -17.47
CA HIS A 57 -15.63 21.91 -17.80
C HIS A 57 -14.44 20.97 -18.05
N GLN A 58 -13.45 21.40 -18.83
CA GLN A 58 -12.26 20.59 -19.09
C GLN A 58 -11.45 20.31 -17.81
N SER A 59 -11.42 21.24 -16.87
CA SER A 59 -10.76 21.02 -15.56
C SER A 59 -11.52 20.01 -14.71
N ALA A 60 -12.86 19.98 -14.81
CA ALA A 60 -13.67 18.97 -14.15
C ALA A 60 -13.40 17.58 -14.72
N ASP A 61 -13.31 17.44 -16.05
CA ASP A 61 -13.00 16.17 -16.71
C ASP A 61 -11.62 15.64 -16.30
N ILE A 62 -10.61 16.52 -16.22
CA ILE A 62 -9.27 16.18 -15.73
C ILE A 62 -9.31 15.73 -14.28
N ALA A 63 -10.04 16.45 -13.42
CA ALA A 63 -10.15 16.10 -12.00
C ALA A 63 -10.82 14.74 -11.80
N VAL A 64 -11.88 14.44 -12.53
CA VAL A 64 -12.55 13.12 -12.52
C VAL A 64 -11.62 12.02 -13.00
N ALA A 65 -10.85 12.30 -14.06
CA ALA A 65 -9.89 11.34 -14.61
C ALA A 65 -8.82 10.89 -13.61
N LEU A 66 -8.47 11.74 -12.64
CA LEU A 66 -7.49 11.44 -11.60
C LEU A 66 -8.06 10.65 -10.40
N VAL A 67 -9.39 10.63 -10.22
CA VAL A 67 -10.02 9.99 -9.05
C VAL A 67 -9.63 8.52 -8.87
N PRO A 68 -9.61 7.65 -9.91
CA PRO A 68 -9.23 6.24 -9.75
C PRO A 68 -7.82 6.07 -9.19
N TRP A 69 -6.86 6.84 -9.71
CA TRP A 69 -5.49 6.84 -9.21
C TRP A 69 -5.39 7.32 -7.76
N LEU A 70 -6.04 8.45 -7.43
CA LEU A 70 -6.06 9.01 -6.08
C LEU A 70 -6.70 8.03 -5.08
N PHE A 71 -7.76 7.32 -5.46
CA PHE A 71 -8.39 6.31 -4.64
C PHE A 71 -7.42 5.18 -4.29
N VAL A 72 -6.75 4.58 -5.28
CA VAL A 72 -5.80 3.49 -5.03
C VAL A 72 -4.58 4.01 -4.24
N ASN A 73 -4.13 5.24 -4.50
CA ASN A 73 -3.07 5.89 -3.74
C ASN A 73 -3.44 6.07 -2.25
N PHE A 74 -4.69 6.45 -1.96
CA PHE A 74 -5.22 6.49 -0.60
C PHE A 74 -5.18 5.12 0.07
N VAL A 75 -5.55 4.06 -0.64
CA VAL A 75 -5.52 2.68 -0.12
C VAL A 75 -4.09 2.21 0.16
N THR A 76 -3.10 2.62 -0.64
CA THR A 76 -1.68 2.24 -0.45
C THR A 76 -0.98 3.04 0.64
N SER A 77 -1.46 4.23 0.98
CA SER A 77 -0.82 5.13 1.95
C SER A 77 -0.46 4.48 3.29
N PRO A 78 -1.33 3.70 3.97
CA PRO A 78 -0.98 3.08 5.25
C PRO A 78 0.06 1.96 5.14
N ILE A 79 0.19 1.33 3.98
CA ILE A 79 1.09 0.18 3.78
C ILE A 79 2.49 0.58 3.29
N SER A 80 2.70 1.81 2.84
CA SER A 80 4.00 2.26 2.33
C SER A 80 5.13 2.10 3.38
N ASN A 81 4.83 2.30 4.66
CA ASN A 81 5.78 2.15 5.76
C ASN A 81 6.13 0.68 6.08
N MET A 82 5.38 -0.29 5.58
CA MET A 82 5.62 -1.70 5.81
C MET A 82 7.00 -2.15 5.30
N PHE A 83 7.44 -1.63 4.15
CA PHE A 83 8.73 -1.99 3.57
C PHE A 83 9.92 -1.54 4.43
N ILE A 84 9.74 -0.47 5.23
CA ILE A 84 10.73 -0.01 6.22
C ILE A 84 10.80 -1.00 7.37
N VAL A 85 9.64 -1.40 7.92
CA VAL A 85 9.55 -2.36 9.04
C VAL A 85 10.14 -3.72 8.66
N THR A 86 9.85 -4.21 7.45
CA THR A 86 10.35 -5.51 6.96
C THR A 86 11.79 -5.46 6.43
N ARG A 87 12.47 -4.32 6.51
CA ARG A 87 13.83 -4.08 5.96
C ARG A 87 13.96 -4.38 4.47
N ASN A 88 12.86 -4.32 3.72
CA ASN A 88 12.81 -4.56 2.27
C ASN A 88 12.80 -3.25 1.46
N ASN A 89 13.57 -2.25 1.88
CA ASN A 89 13.61 -0.92 1.26
C ASN A 89 14.04 -0.96 -0.22
N GLY A 90 14.82 -1.99 -0.63
CA GLY A 90 15.22 -2.16 -2.02
C GLY A 90 14.02 -2.38 -2.96
N ILE A 91 13.02 -3.15 -2.53
CA ILE A 91 11.80 -3.39 -3.31
C ILE A 91 11.02 -2.08 -3.45
N ALA A 92 10.89 -1.32 -2.36
CA ALA A 92 10.22 -0.02 -2.38
C ALA A 92 10.93 0.98 -3.29
N LEU A 93 12.28 1.00 -3.29
CA LEU A 93 13.08 1.87 -4.14
C LEU A 93 12.91 1.53 -5.63
N VAL A 94 13.02 0.26 -6.00
CA VAL A 94 12.81 -0.18 -7.39
C VAL A 94 11.40 0.18 -7.86
N PHE A 95 10.39 -0.08 -7.03
CA PHE A 95 9.02 0.31 -7.34
C PHE A 95 8.88 1.83 -7.52
N ALA A 96 9.49 2.65 -6.66
CA ALA A 96 9.44 4.11 -6.76
C ALA A 96 10.07 4.62 -8.06
N ILE A 97 11.18 4.02 -8.51
CA ILE A 97 11.82 4.36 -9.79
C ILE A 97 10.89 4.04 -10.97
N VAL A 98 10.31 2.83 -10.99
CA VAL A 98 9.34 2.43 -12.03
C VAL A 98 8.11 3.34 -12.00
N TYR A 99 7.57 3.61 -10.81
CA TYR A 99 6.40 4.45 -10.61
C TYR A 99 6.63 5.91 -11.09
N ALA A 100 7.85 6.43 -10.98
CA ALA A 100 8.22 7.74 -11.49
C ALA A 100 8.49 7.72 -13.01
N ALA A 101 9.12 6.67 -13.54
CA ALA A 101 9.47 6.56 -14.94
C ALA A 101 8.25 6.39 -15.86
N VAL A 102 7.25 5.61 -15.43
CA VAL A 102 6.06 5.29 -16.23
C VAL A 102 5.29 6.53 -16.70
N PRO A 103 4.89 7.50 -15.85
CA PRO A 103 4.18 8.68 -16.32
C PRO A 103 5.02 9.56 -17.25
N LEU A 104 6.34 9.66 -17.00
CA LEU A 104 7.23 10.45 -17.85
C LEU A 104 7.36 9.86 -19.26
N THR A 105 7.54 8.55 -19.36
CA THR A 105 7.61 7.86 -20.67
C THR A 105 6.26 7.90 -21.38
N TYR A 106 5.17 7.66 -20.65
CA TYR A 106 3.82 7.67 -21.22
C TYR A 106 3.43 9.05 -21.77
N LEU A 107 3.71 10.13 -21.06
CA LEU A 107 3.43 11.50 -21.51
C LEU A 107 4.20 11.86 -22.78
N ASN A 108 5.44 11.36 -22.94
CA ASN A 108 6.22 11.59 -24.16
C ASN A 108 5.71 10.80 -25.39
N LEU A 109 5.08 9.65 -25.17
CA LEU A 109 4.60 8.78 -26.27
C LEU A 109 3.12 9.00 -26.61
N SER A 110 2.36 9.67 -25.75
CA SER A 110 0.92 9.84 -25.94
C SER A 110 0.61 10.88 -26.99
N HIS A 111 -0.20 10.48 -27.98
CA HIS A 111 -0.74 11.35 -29.05
C HIS A 111 -2.24 11.62 -28.86
N LEU A 112 -2.80 11.31 -27.69
CA LEU A 112 -4.22 11.49 -27.37
C LEU A 112 -4.52 12.93 -26.95
N SER A 113 -5.82 13.25 -26.85
CA SER A 113 -6.27 14.48 -26.20
C SER A 113 -5.80 14.53 -24.74
N ILE A 114 -5.64 15.73 -24.18
CA ILE A 114 -5.16 15.93 -22.81
C ILE A 114 -5.98 15.11 -21.80
N VAL A 115 -7.32 15.16 -21.90
CA VAL A 115 -8.22 14.42 -21.02
C VAL A 115 -8.04 12.90 -21.19
N GLY A 116 -7.99 12.42 -22.44
CA GLY A 116 -7.77 11.00 -22.75
C GLY A 116 -6.43 10.47 -22.21
N THR A 117 -5.37 11.27 -22.37
CA THR A 117 -4.03 10.95 -21.84
C THR A 117 -4.05 10.81 -20.32
N ILE A 118 -4.71 11.73 -19.61
CA ILE A 118 -4.81 11.72 -18.15
C ILE A 118 -5.64 10.53 -17.67
N TYR A 119 -6.74 10.19 -18.33
CA TYR A 119 -7.54 9.00 -18.02
C TYR A 119 -6.70 7.73 -18.12
N GLN A 120 -6.02 7.51 -19.23
CA GLN A 120 -5.18 6.31 -19.41
C GLN A 120 -4.03 6.28 -18.41
N MET A 121 -3.35 7.41 -18.19
CA MET A 121 -2.29 7.52 -17.20
C MET A 121 -2.80 7.18 -15.78
N SER A 122 -3.98 7.69 -15.40
CA SER A 122 -4.60 7.41 -14.11
C SER A 122 -4.86 5.91 -13.91
N PHE A 123 -5.37 5.21 -14.92
CA PHE A 123 -5.59 3.76 -14.87
C PHE A 123 -4.27 2.97 -14.81
N ILE A 124 -3.25 3.36 -15.57
CA ILE A 124 -1.92 2.74 -15.52
C ILE A 124 -1.33 2.90 -14.13
N MET A 125 -1.37 4.10 -13.56
CA MET A 125 -0.84 4.40 -12.22
C MET A 125 -1.63 3.66 -11.13
N ALA A 126 -2.96 3.59 -11.25
CA ALA A 126 -3.79 2.80 -10.35
C ALA A 126 -3.42 1.30 -10.43
N GLY A 127 -3.21 0.76 -11.62
CA GLY A 127 -2.76 -0.62 -11.83
C GLY A 127 -1.41 -0.91 -11.18
N LEU A 128 -0.43 0.00 -11.32
CA LEU A 128 0.86 -0.12 -10.65
C LEU A 128 0.72 -0.13 -9.12
N LEU A 129 -0.15 0.70 -8.56
CA LEU A 129 -0.40 0.72 -7.12
C LEU A 129 -1.11 -0.55 -6.63
N VAL A 130 -2.03 -1.12 -7.41
CA VAL A 130 -2.64 -2.43 -7.11
C VAL A 130 -1.58 -3.52 -7.10
N PHE A 131 -0.66 -3.50 -8.06
CA PHE A 131 0.49 -4.40 -8.08
C PHE A 131 1.38 -4.22 -6.83
N TYR A 132 1.61 -2.97 -6.41
CA TYR A 132 2.35 -2.66 -5.19
C TYR A 132 1.67 -3.21 -3.92
N ILE A 133 0.33 -3.14 -3.83
CA ILE A 133 -0.43 -3.80 -2.75
C ILE A 133 -0.18 -5.31 -2.76
N GLY A 134 -0.20 -5.94 -3.93
CA GLY A 134 0.11 -7.36 -4.09
C GLY A 134 1.51 -7.71 -3.60
N LEU A 135 2.52 -6.93 -3.98
CA LEU A 135 3.90 -7.08 -3.49
C LEU A 135 3.97 -6.94 -1.96
N ALA A 136 3.28 -5.94 -1.40
CA ALA A 136 3.23 -5.72 0.03
C ALA A 136 2.65 -6.94 0.77
N LEU A 137 1.57 -7.52 0.28
CA LEU A 137 0.96 -8.72 0.87
C LEU A 137 1.88 -9.94 0.79
N VAL A 138 2.61 -10.11 -0.31
CA VAL A 138 3.59 -11.21 -0.45
C VAL A 138 4.76 -11.03 0.52
N VAL A 139 5.30 -9.81 0.64
CA VAL A 139 6.40 -9.50 1.57
C VAL A 139 5.94 -9.71 3.02
N ALA A 140 4.73 -9.25 3.37
CA ALA A 140 4.16 -9.45 4.70
C ALA A 140 4.02 -10.93 5.06
N LYS A 141 3.55 -11.75 4.12
CA LYS A 141 3.42 -13.20 4.32
C LYS A 141 4.79 -13.88 4.53
N ARG A 142 5.79 -13.51 3.75
CA ARG A 142 7.15 -14.06 3.89
C ARG A 142 7.79 -13.64 5.21
N PHE A 143 7.53 -12.42 5.66
CA PHE A 143 8.02 -11.91 6.93
C PHE A 143 7.43 -12.70 8.11
N ASP A 144 6.12 -12.95 8.11
CA ASP A 144 5.46 -13.77 9.13
C ASP A 144 6.03 -15.19 9.18
N GLN A 145 6.20 -15.84 8.03
CA GLN A 145 6.75 -17.19 7.95
C GLN A 145 8.17 -17.27 8.50
N LYS A 146 8.99 -16.25 8.25
CA LYS A 146 10.37 -16.20 8.75
C LYS A 146 10.41 -16.01 10.27
N ASN A 147 9.56 -15.13 10.82
CA ASN A 147 9.54 -14.88 12.27
C ASN A 147 9.01 -16.08 13.05
N VAL A 148 7.93 -16.72 12.58
CA VAL A 148 7.40 -17.95 13.21
C VAL A 148 8.47 -19.06 13.24
N LYS A 149 9.29 -19.18 12.18
CA LYS A 149 10.37 -20.17 12.15
C LYS A 149 11.48 -19.84 13.14
N LEU A 150 11.87 -18.57 13.24
CA LEU A 150 12.90 -18.12 14.19
C LEU A 150 12.44 -18.30 15.65
N ASP A 151 11.19 -17.98 15.96
CA ASP A 151 10.63 -18.16 17.30
C ASP A 151 10.62 -19.64 17.68
N GLY A 152 10.25 -20.55 16.78
CA GLY A 152 10.31 -22.00 17.02
C GLY A 152 11.74 -22.54 17.20
N GLU A 153 12.72 -21.99 16.48
CA GLU A 153 14.14 -22.36 16.67
C GLU A 153 14.68 -21.87 18.03
N VAL A 154 14.27 -20.69 18.49
CA VAL A 154 14.65 -20.13 19.80
C VAL A 154 14.02 -20.94 20.94
N GLU A 155 12.73 -21.30 20.82
CA GLU A 155 12.00 -22.08 21.81
C GLU A 155 12.63 -23.50 21.94
N ALA A 156 12.93 -24.15 20.83
CA ALA A 156 13.60 -25.44 20.81
C ALA A 156 15.02 -25.39 21.43
N ALA A 157 15.77 -24.30 21.18
CA ALA A 157 17.10 -24.12 21.78
C ALA A 157 17.01 -23.89 23.30
N GLN A 158 16.02 -23.14 23.79
CA GLN A 158 15.81 -22.95 25.22
C GLN A 158 15.39 -24.25 25.93
N GLU A 159 14.52 -25.04 25.32
CA GLU A 159 14.12 -26.33 25.86
C GLU A 159 15.33 -27.30 25.96
N ALA A 160 16.20 -27.32 24.97
CA ALA A 160 17.40 -28.12 24.97
C ALA A 160 18.38 -27.67 26.08
N GLU A 161 18.53 -26.38 26.31
CA GLU A 161 19.38 -25.83 27.36
C GLU A 161 18.86 -26.20 28.77
N VAL A 162 17.57 -26.05 29.02
CA VAL A 162 16.93 -26.43 30.27
C VAL A 162 17.05 -27.93 30.54
N THR A 163 16.87 -28.76 29.51
CA THR A 163 17.01 -30.22 29.64
C THR A 163 18.45 -30.63 30.00
N SER A 164 19.44 -29.97 29.41
CA SER A 164 20.86 -30.23 29.67
C SER A 164 21.28 -29.81 31.10
N GLU A 165 20.73 -28.71 31.63
CA GLU A 165 20.96 -28.28 33.01
C GLU A 165 20.33 -29.23 34.02
N ASP A 166 19.14 -29.78 33.73
CA ASP A 166 18.46 -30.74 34.62
C ASP A 166 19.19 -32.09 34.67
N GLU A 167 19.79 -32.54 33.55
CA GLU A 167 20.64 -33.75 33.53
C GLU A 167 21.97 -33.55 34.27
N SER A 168 22.55 -32.35 34.22
CA SER A 168 23.79 -32.03 34.91
C SER A 168 23.61 -31.89 36.44
N ASN A 169 22.41 -31.61 36.91
CA ASN A 169 22.08 -31.41 38.32
C ASN A 169 21.47 -32.63 39.00
N ARG A 170 21.39 -33.81 38.34
CA ARG A 170 20.96 -35.05 38.96
C ARG A 170 22.13 -35.64 39.78
N PRO A 171 21.92 -35.92 41.08
CA PRO A 171 22.95 -36.46 41.99
C PRO A 171 23.35 -37.88 41.63
#